data_80aff95065a43022487af78868aa1ebf
#
_entry.id   80aff95065a43022487af78868aa1ebf
#
_cell.length_a   1.000
_cell.length_b   1.000
_cell.length_c   1.000
_cell.angle_alpha   90.00
_cell.angle_beta   90.00
_cell.angle_gamma   90.00
#
_symmetry.space_group_name_H-M   'P 1'
#
loop_
_entity.id
_entity.type
_entity.pdbx_description
1 polymer ?
#
loop_
_entity_poly.entity_id
_entity_poly.type
_entity_poly.pdbx_seq_one_letter_code
_entity_poly.pdbx_strand_id
1 'polypeptide(L)'
;MSYELERTVLTTIAKQNDGVLQVDDVLAEASNEDSPLHKHFEWDDSVAAEQHRRYQARVLIQKCHITLVESEPTKIRAFVSLQADRDEGGGYRLTTSVMSDEELREELLHEMSLTIARWTRKLHLLDSLTTELILQLENQVTPKKVSNVRRIHA
;
A
#
# COMPACT_ATOMS: atom_id res chain seq x y z
N MET A 1 -6.70 15.11 -11.01
CA MET A 1 -5.38 15.02 -11.69
C MET A 1 -5.00 13.53 -11.77
N SER A 2 -4.51 13.10 -12.92
CA SER A 2 -4.02 11.74 -13.13
C SER A 2 -2.52 11.71 -12.82
N TYR A 3 -2.04 10.75 -12.02
CA TYR A 3 -0.63 10.52 -11.69
C TYR A 3 -0.05 9.34 -12.49
N GLU A 4 -0.43 9.20 -13.75
CA GLU A 4 -0.04 8.04 -14.57
C GLU A 4 1.45 8.02 -14.94
N LEU A 5 2.00 9.18 -15.28
CA LEU A 5 3.42 9.33 -15.62
C LEU A 5 4.28 9.07 -14.38
N GLU A 6 3.92 9.71 -13.27
CA GLU A 6 4.59 9.55 -11.98
C GLU A 6 4.56 8.07 -11.53
N ARG A 7 3.40 7.44 -11.62
CA ARG A 7 3.26 6.00 -11.31
C ARG A 7 4.17 5.13 -12.17
N THR A 8 4.27 5.43 -13.46
CA THR A 8 5.13 4.67 -14.39
C THR A 8 6.59 4.75 -13.96
N VAL A 9 7.09 5.94 -13.64
CA VAL A 9 8.47 6.14 -13.15
C VAL A 9 8.68 5.42 -11.84
N LEU A 10 7.80 5.61 -10.84
CA LEU A 10 7.90 4.94 -9.54
C LEU A 10 7.87 3.40 -9.67
N THR A 11 7.05 2.88 -10.58
CA THR A 11 7.02 1.43 -10.88
C THR A 11 8.35 0.94 -11.47
N THR A 12 8.98 1.74 -12.32
CA THR A 12 10.27 1.42 -12.91
C THR A 12 11.36 1.35 -11.85
N ILE A 13 11.42 2.34 -10.95
CA ILE A 13 12.37 2.38 -9.83
C ILE A 13 12.17 1.14 -8.93
N ALA A 14 10.92 0.84 -8.55
CA ALA A 14 10.63 -0.34 -7.73
C ALA A 14 11.11 -1.65 -8.39
N LYS A 15 10.91 -1.81 -9.70
CA LYS A 15 11.36 -3.00 -10.45
C LYS A 15 12.88 -3.13 -10.51
N GLN A 16 13.62 -2.00 -10.53
CA GLN A 16 15.08 -2.01 -10.52
C GLN A 16 15.67 -2.38 -9.15
N ASN A 17 14.88 -2.24 -8.08
CA ASN A 17 15.26 -2.46 -6.69
C ASN A 17 14.47 -3.63 -6.08
N ASP A 18 14.44 -4.77 -6.74
CA ASP A 18 13.82 -6.01 -6.27
C ASP A 18 12.36 -5.84 -5.79
N GLY A 19 11.63 -4.94 -6.44
CA GLY A 19 10.23 -4.65 -6.13
C GLY A 19 10.02 -3.68 -4.97
N VAL A 20 11.08 -3.16 -4.35
CA VAL A 20 11.02 -2.21 -3.24
C VAL A 20 11.28 -0.79 -3.73
N LEU A 21 10.40 0.14 -3.37
CA LEU A 21 10.53 1.57 -3.66
C LEU A 21 10.97 2.30 -2.40
N GLN A 22 12.22 2.74 -2.37
CA GLN A 22 12.76 3.55 -1.29
C GLN A 22 12.51 5.04 -1.56
N VAL A 23 12.35 5.81 -0.47
CA VAL A 23 12.14 7.28 -0.58
C VAL A 23 13.36 7.96 -1.18
N ASP A 24 14.56 7.48 -0.87
CA ASP A 24 15.80 8.04 -1.36
C ASP A 24 16.00 7.82 -2.87
N ASP A 25 15.56 6.67 -3.40
CA ASP A 25 15.58 6.40 -4.84
C ASP A 25 14.60 7.31 -5.59
N VAL A 26 13.43 7.57 -5.00
CA VAL A 26 12.46 8.54 -5.54
C VAL A 26 13.05 9.95 -5.57
N LEU A 27 13.78 10.36 -4.53
CA LEU A 27 14.45 11.67 -4.48
C LEU A 27 15.57 11.76 -5.51
N ALA A 28 16.37 10.71 -5.67
CA ALA A 28 17.46 10.65 -6.65
C ALA A 28 16.90 10.82 -8.08
N GLU A 29 15.85 10.11 -8.43
CA GLU A 29 15.18 10.26 -9.71
C GLU A 29 14.54 11.64 -9.88
N ALA A 30 13.90 12.17 -8.84
CA ALA A 30 13.25 13.48 -8.86
C ALA A 30 14.25 14.64 -8.99
N SER A 31 15.52 14.44 -8.60
CA SER A 31 16.59 15.46 -8.76
C SER A 31 16.91 15.75 -10.23
N ASN A 32 16.56 14.86 -11.15
CA ASN A 32 16.62 15.11 -12.57
C ASN A 32 15.45 16.04 -12.97
N GLU A 33 15.78 17.21 -13.51
CA GLU A 33 14.79 18.22 -13.94
C GLU A 33 13.85 17.72 -15.04
N ASP A 34 14.27 16.77 -15.86
CA ASP A 34 13.45 16.15 -16.93
C ASP A 34 12.49 15.08 -16.39
N SER A 35 12.64 14.65 -15.13
CA SER A 35 11.76 13.66 -14.54
C SER A 35 10.37 14.23 -14.26
N PRO A 36 9.27 13.50 -14.59
CA PRO A 36 7.93 13.91 -14.21
C PRO A 36 7.72 14.02 -12.69
N LEU A 37 8.66 13.49 -11.89
CA LEU A 37 8.64 13.61 -10.44
C LEU A 37 9.16 14.97 -9.95
N HIS A 38 10.08 15.63 -10.69
CA HIS A 38 10.79 16.85 -10.28
C HIS A 38 9.84 17.95 -9.78
N LYS A 39 8.76 18.21 -10.51
CA LYS A 39 7.77 19.26 -10.22
C LYS A 39 7.00 19.09 -8.89
N HIS A 40 7.15 17.94 -8.23
CA HIS A 40 6.46 17.64 -6.96
C HIS A 40 7.30 17.95 -5.73
N PHE A 41 8.50 18.49 -5.91
CA PHE A 41 9.48 18.71 -4.85
C PHE A 41 9.93 20.17 -4.76
N GLU A 42 10.29 20.60 -3.55
CA GLU A 42 10.95 21.87 -3.28
C GLU A 42 12.46 21.66 -3.31
N TRP A 43 13.20 22.47 -4.09
CA TRP A 43 14.62 22.29 -4.34
C TRP A 43 15.51 23.34 -3.67
N ASP A 44 14.98 24.09 -2.70
CA ASP A 44 15.79 25.01 -1.88
C ASP A 44 16.66 24.22 -0.89
N ASP A 45 17.97 24.51 -0.84
CA ASP A 45 19.05 23.71 -0.19
C ASP A 45 19.17 23.84 1.32
N SER A 46 18.09 24.06 2.07
CA SER A 46 18.12 24.00 3.52
C SER A 46 17.93 22.56 4.04
N VAL A 47 18.49 22.24 5.23
CA VAL A 47 18.29 20.92 5.90
C VAL A 47 16.80 20.65 6.14
N ALA A 48 16.02 21.69 6.40
CA ALA A 48 14.57 21.59 6.53
C ALA A 48 13.91 21.20 5.18
N ALA A 49 14.46 21.65 4.06
CA ALA A 49 13.98 21.32 2.73
C ALA A 49 14.22 19.83 2.39
N GLU A 50 15.33 19.22 2.81
CA GLU A 50 15.55 17.78 2.60
C GLU A 50 14.49 16.92 3.32
N GLN A 51 14.20 17.22 4.58
CA GLN A 51 13.15 16.53 5.32
C GLN A 51 11.76 16.75 4.68
N HIS A 52 11.52 17.96 4.16
CA HIS A 52 10.29 18.26 3.46
C HIS A 52 10.18 17.48 2.15
N ARG A 53 11.26 17.38 1.36
CA ARG A 53 11.30 16.55 0.14
C ARG A 53 11.00 15.07 0.44
N ARG A 54 11.56 14.50 1.51
CA ARG A 54 11.25 13.13 1.94
C ARG A 54 9.75 12.96 2.29
N TYR A 55 9.15 13.97 2.92
CA TYR A 55 7.71 13.97 3.15
C TYR A 55 6.91 14.06 1.85
N GLN A 56 7.31 14.94 0.93
CA GLN A 56 6.67 15.08 -0.39
C GLN A 56 6.74 13.77 -1.18
N ALA A 57 7.88 13.05 -1.15
CA ALA A 57 8.02 11.74 -1.78
C ALA A 57 7.02 10.72 -1.24
N ARG A 58 6.88 10.62 0.09
CA ARG A 58 5.87 9.74 0.72
C ARG A 58 4.45 10.10 0.31
N VAL A 59 4.12 11.38 0.27
CA VAL A 59 2.80 11.86 -0.17
C VAL A 59 2.54 11.52 -1.63
N LEU A 60 3.55 11.66 -2.50
CA LEU A 60 3.44 11.32 -3.92
C LEU A 60 3.17 9.82 -4.11
N ILE A 61 3.94 8.95 -3.45
CA ILE A 61 3.74 7.49 -3.48
C ILE A 61 2.32 7.13 -3.04
N GLN A 62 1.81 7.75 -1.96
CA GLN A 62 0.47 7.49 -1.44
C GLN A 62 -0.66 7.98 -2.37
N LYS A 63 -0.41 8.98 -3.21
CA LYS A 63 -1.39 9.50 -4.19
C LYS A 63 -1.49 8.64 -5.45
N CYS A 64 -0.51 7.76 -5.70
CA CYS A 64 -0.56 6.86 -6.84
C CYS A 64 -1.56 5.72 -6.59
N HIS A 65 -2.51 5.56 -7.49
CA HIS A 65 -3.55 4.54 -7.41
C HIS A 65 -3.58 3.70 -8.68
N ILE A 66 -4.05 2.47 -8.55
CA ILE A 66 -4.43 1.57 -9.63
C ILE A 66 -5.91 1.26 -9.53
N THR A 67 -6.51 0.91 -10.66
CA THR A 67 -7.90 0.43 -10.69
C THR A 67 -7.87 -1.08 -10.91
N LEU A 68 -8.42 -1.81 -9.95
CA LEU A 68 -8.69 -3.24 -10.11
C LEU A 68 -10.04 -3.39 -10.82
N VAL A 69 -10.05 -4.20 -11.87
CA VAL A 69 -11.26 -4.49 -12.66
C VAL A 69 -11.56 -5.98 -12.49
N GLU A 70 -12.28 -6.33 -11.43
CA GLU A 70 -12.79 -7.70 -11.25
C GLU A 70 -14.30 -7.71 -11.45
N SER A 71 -15.09 -7.30 -10.46
CA SER A 71 -16.54 -7.18 -10.55
C SER A 71 -17.00 -5.72 -10.54
N GLU A 72 -16.36 -4.90 -9.73
CA GLU A 72 -16.56 -3.44 -9.70
C GLU A 72 -15.21 -2.72 -9.73
N PRO A 73 -15.07 -1.63 -10.53
CA PRO A 73 -13.83 -0.87 -10.60
C PRO A 73 -13.49 -0.25 -9.25
N THR A 74 -12.51 -0.80 -8.55
CA THR A 74 -12.08 -0.32 -7.24
C THR A 74 -10.72 0.32 -7.34
N LYS A 75 -10.60 1.57 -6.89
CA LYS A 75 -9.32 2.27 -6.78
C LYS A 75 -8.61 1.88 -5.49
N ILE A 76 -7.41 1.34 -5.63
CA ILE A 76 -6.54 1.04 -4.50
C ILE A 76 -5.20 1.76 -4.66
N ARG A 77 -4.43 1.86 -3.58
CA ARG A 77 -3.06 2.40 -3.65
C ARG A 77 -2.19 1.50 -4.54
N ALA A 78 -1.39 2.11 -5.40
CA ALA A 78 -0.45 1.40 -6.25
C ALA A 78 0.71 0.79 -5.46
N PHE A 79 1.02 1.37 -4.29
CA PHE A 79 2.13 0.98 -3.43
C PHE A 79 1.65 0.77 -1.99
N VAL A 80 2.17 -0.27 -1.34
CA VAL A 80 1.98 -0.59 0.09
C VAL A 80 3.34 -0.73 0.77
N SER A 81 3.38 -0.47 2.08
CA SER A 81 4.58 -0.69 2.91
C SER A 81 4.23 -1.76 3.93
N LEU A 82 4.96 -2.85 3.93
CA LEU A 82 4.81 -3.95 4.89
C LEU A 82 5.57 -3.64 6.19
N GLN A 83 5.25 -4.36 7.27
CA GLN A 83 5.93 -4.16 8.56
C GLN A 83 7.42 -4.46 8.43
N ALA A 84 7.79 -5.56 7.76
CA ALA A 84 9.18 -5.93 7.51
C ALA A 84 9.94 -4.79 6.81
N ASP A 85 9.38 -4.19 5.75
CA ASP A 85 10.01 -3.06 5.05
C ASP A 85 10.23 -1.86 5.99
N ARG A 86 9.29 -1.57 6.89
CA ARG A 86 9.40 -0.46 7.87
C ARG A 86 10.48 -0.70 8.90
N ASP A 87 10.65 -1.95 9.33
CA ASP A 87 11.65 -2.36 10.32
C ASP A 87 13.07 -2.36 9.73
N GLU A 88 13.21 -2.53 8.41
CA GLU A 88 14.46 -2.51 7.66
C GLU A 88 14.85 -1.11 7.10
N GLY A 89 14.21 -0.05 7.60
CA GLY A 89 14.55 1.32 7.19
C GLY A 89 13.50 2.01 6.32
N GLY A 90 12.40 1.34 6.04
CA GLY A 90 11.28 1.83 5.26
C GLY A 90 11.35 1.39 3.80
N GLY A 91 10.21 1.44 3.14
CA GLY A 91 10.08 1.09 1.73
C GLY A 91 8.62 0.87 1.34
N TYR A 92 8.40 0.81 0.04
CA TYR A 92 7.09 0.57 -0.54
C TYR A 92 7.21 -0.46 -1.66
N ARG A 93 6.28 -1.42 -1.69
CA ARG A 93 6.20 -2.44 -2.73
C ARG A 93 5.01 -2.18 -3.65
N LEU A 94 5.11 -2.59 -4.90
CA LEU A 94 3.94 -2.60 -5.79
C LEU A 94 2.84 -3.48 -5.19
N THR A 95 1.63 -2.94 -5.05
CA THR A 95 0.48 -3.70 -4.52
C THR A 95 0.20 -4.94 -5.37
N THR A 96 0.35 -4.84 -6.70
CA THR A 96 0.18 -6.00 -7.60
C THR A 96 1.23 -7.09 -7.36
N SER A 97 2.47 -6.73 -7.05
CA SER A 97 3.53 -7.70 -6.72
C SER A 97 3.24 -8.39 -5.39
N VAL A 98 2.85 -7.62 -4.35
CA VAL A 98 2.46 -8.18 -3.06
C VAL A 98 1.26 -9.14 -3.20
N MET A 99 0.28 -8.79 -4.03
CA MET A 99 -0.89 -9.65 -4.26
C MET A 99 -0.54 -10.95 -5.01
N SER A 100 0.51 -10.95 -5.82
CA SER A 100 0.96 -12.11 -6.61
C SER A 100 1.90 -13.04 -5.83
N ASP A 101 2.54 -12.54 -4.79
CA ASP A 101 3.45 -13.29 -3.92
C ASP A 101 2.66 -13.80 -2.70
N GLU A 102 2.76 -15.09 -2.41
CA GLU A 102 1.96 -15.72 -1.36
C GLU A 102 2.39 -15.25 0.03
N GLU A 103 3.70 -15.18 0.30
CA GLU A 103 4.24 -14.78 1.60
C GLU A 103 3.95 -13.31 1.90
N LEU A 104 4.21 -12.43 0.94
CA LEU A 104 3.96 -10.99 1.08
C LEU A 104 2.46 -10.69 1.22
N ARG A 105 1.62 -11.44 0.50
CA ARG A 105 0.16 -11.31 0.60
C ARG A 105 -0.34 -11.74 1.98
N GLU A 106 0.16 -12.84 2.53
CA GLU A 106 -0.20 -13.30 3.88
C GLU A 106 0.24 -12.29 4.95
N GLU A 107 1.44 -11.73 4.84
CA GLU A 107 1.93 -10.67 5.71
C GLU A 107 0.99 -9.45 5.68
N LEU A 108 0.64 -8.95 4.50
CA LEU A 108 -0.29 -7.83 4.34
C LEU A 108 -1.66 -8.12 4.96
N LEU A 109 -2.22 -9.31 4.71
CA LEU A 109 -3.51 -9.73 5.27
C LEU A 109 -3.45 -9.82 6.79
N HIS A 110 -2.33 -10.31 7.35
CA HIS A 110 -2.12 -10.34 8.79
C HIS A 110 -2.10 -8.93 9.40
N GLU A 111 -1.34 -8.00 8.83
CA GLU A 111 -1.32 -6.60 9.27
C GLU A 111 -2.71 -5.94 9.21
N MET A 112 -3.44 -6.17 8.13
CA MET A 112 -4.81 -5.66 7.97
C MET A 112 -5.72 -6.23 9.06
N SER A 113 -5.63 -7.53 9.34
CA SER A 113 -6.42 -8.20 10.39
C SER A 113 -6.14 -7.61 11.78
N LEU A 114 -4.87 -7.36 12.12
CA LEU A 114 -4.49 -6.71 13.36
C LEU A 114 -5.04 -5.28 13.45
N THR A 115 -5.03 -4.56 12.33
CA THR A 115 -5.56 -3.20 12.26
C THR A 115 -7.09 -3.19 12.47
N ILE A 116 -7.81 -4.09 11.80
CA ILE A 116 -9.26 -4.27 11.98
C ILE A 116 -9.57 -4.63 13.43
N ALA A 117 -8.86 -5.61 14.02
CA ALA A 117 -9.06 -6.00 15.41
C ALA A 117 -8.82 -4.84 16.40
N ARG A 118 -7.88 -3.93 16.10
CA ARG A 118 -7.64 -2.71 16.89
C ARG A 118 -8.80 -1.74 16.78
N TRP A 119 -9.33 -1.52 15.58
CA TRP A 119 -10.48 -0.66 15.38
C TRP A 119 -11.76 -1.25 15.98
N THR A 120 -11.99 -2.55 15.82
CA THR A 120 -13.10 -3.26 16.44
C THR A 120 -13.11 -3.08 17.96
N ARG A 121 -11.94 -3.24 18.61
CA ARG A 121 -11.81 -2.97 20.06
C ARG A 121 -12.14 -1.53 20.44
N LYS A 122 -11.73 -0.55 19.61
CA LYS A 122 -12.10 0.86 19.84
C LYS A 122 -13.60 1.08 19.66
N LEU A 123 -14.22 0.45 18.67
CA LEU A 123 -15.65 0.56 18.42
C LEU A 123 -16.48 -0.04 19.56
N HIS A 124 -16.02 -1.14 20.19
CA HIS A 124 -16.68 -1.70 21.37
C HIS A 124 -16.72 -0.76 22.58
N LEU A 125 -15.85 0.25 22.62
CA LEU A 125 -15.89 1.30 23.63
C LEU A 125 -16.92 2.39 23.33
N LEU A 126 -17.43 2.44 22.11
CA LEU A 126 -18.49 3.32 21.67
C LEU A 126 -19.81 2.56 21.75
N ASP A 127 -20.87 3.24 22.08
CA ASP A 127 -22.24 2.77 22.37
C ASP A 127 -22.77 1.60 21.52
N SER A 128 -23.81 0.94 22.00
CA SER A 128 -24.48 -0.27 21.46
C SER A 128 -24.85 -0.21 19.97
N LEU A 129 -24.96 0.97 19.38
CA LEU A 129 -25.22 1.18 17.96
C LEU A 129 -24.09 0.64 17.05
N THR A 130 -22.90 0.40 17.58
CA THR A 130 -21.76 -0.10 16.82
C THR A 130 -21.70 -1.63 16.77
N THR A 131 -22.45 -2.32 17.61
CA THR A 131 -22.44 -3.80 17.72
C THR A 131 -22.83 -4.48 16.41
N GLU A 132 -23.82 -3.95 15.71
CA GLU A 132 -24.27 -4.49 14.42
C GLU A 132 -23.21 -4.29 13.33
N LEU A 133 -22.54 -3.16 13.32
CA LEU A 133 -21.47 -2.83 12.38
C LEU A 133 -20.23 -3.70 12.62
N ILE A 134 -19.92 -4.00 13.89
CA ILE A 134 -18.84 -4.89 14.29
C ILE A 134 -19.09 -6.32 13.80
N LEU A 135 -20.30 -6.82 14.02
CA LEU A 135 -20.69 -8.17 13.55
C LEU A 135 -20.61 -8.31 12.02
N GLN A 136 -20.98 -7.28 11.28
CA GLN A 136 -20.84 -7.25 9.83
C GLN A 136 -19.38 -7.29 9.38
N LEU A 137 -18.51 -6.52 10.03
CA LEU A 137 -17.07 -6.49 9.74
C LEU A 137 -16.39 -7.83 10.09
N GLU A 138 -16.70 -8.41 11.23
CA GLU A 138 -16.17 -9.72 11.64
C GLU A 138 -16.57 -10.85 10.67
N ASN A 139 -17.80 -10.82 10.16
CA ASN A 139 -18.27 -11.78 9.17
C ASN A 139 -17.62 -11.64 7.79
N GLN A 140 -17.13 -10.45 7.45
CA GLN A 140 -16.41 -10.20 6.19
C GLN A 140 -14.93 -10.59 6.26
N VAL A 141 -14.32 -10.50 7.45
CA VAL A 141 -12.88 -10.76 7.67
C VAL A 141 -12.60 -12.25 7.95
N THR A 142 -13.59 -13.01 8.46
CA THR A 142 -13.40 -14.46 8.60
C THR A 142 -13.38 -15.13 7.23
N PRO A 143 -12.27 -15.75 6.80
CA PRO A 143 -12.23 -16.45 5.53
C PRO A 143 -13.27 -17.56 5.56
N LYS A 144 -14.24 -17.54 4.62
CA LYS A 144 -15.12 -18.68 4.41
C LYS A 144 -14.22 -19.89 4.16
N LYS A 145 -14.19 -20.86 5.10
CA LYS A 145 -13.60 -22.17 4.86
C LYS A 145 -14.20 -22.69 3.55
N VAL A 146 -13.39 -22.74 2.51
CA VAL A 146 -13.76 -23.41 1.26
C VAL A 146 -13.80 -24.91 1.56
N SER A 147 -14.93 -25.38 2.07
CA SER A 147 -15.24 -26.79 2.14
C SER A 147 -15.77 -27.20 0.77
N ASN A 148 -14.90 -27.64 -0.12
CA ASN A 148 -15.29 -28.60 -1.17
C ASN A 148 -14.05 -29.05 -1.97
N VAL A 149 -13.27 -29.93 -1.37
CA VAL A 149 -12.53 -30.91 -2.17
C VAL A 149 -13.50 -32.06 -2.40
N ARG A 150 -14.23 -32.04 -3.52
CA ARG A 150 -14.88 -33.26 -4.02
C ARG A 150 -13.77 -34.21 -4.45
N ARG A 151 -13.55 -35.27 -3.68
CA ARG A 151 -12.84 -36.45 -4.14
C ARG A 151 -13.61 -37.02 -5.33
N ILE A 152 -13.05 -36.93 -6.50
CA ILE A 152 -13.49 -37.76 -7.63
C ILE A 152 -12.73 -39.05 -7.48
N HIS A 153 -13.44 -40.10 -7.09
CA HIS A 153 -13.00 -41.49 -7.26
C HIS A 153 -13.50 -41.96 -8.61
N ALA A 154 -12.60 -42.39 -9.46
CA ALA A 154 -12.74 -43.51 -10.41
C ALA A 154 -11.36 -43.92 -10.86
#